data_b95f1b61e386b948b6db76abee897163
#
_entry.id   b95f1b61e386b948b6db76abee897163
#
_cell.length_a   1.000
_cell.length_b   1.000
_cell.length_c   1.000
_cell.angle_alpha   90.00
_cell.angle_beta   90.00
_cell.angle_gamma   90.00
#
_symmetry.space_group_name_H-M   'P 1'
#
loop_
_entity.id
_entity.type
_entity.pdbx_description
1 polymer ?
#
loop_
_entity_poly.entity_id
_entity_poly.type
_entity_poly.pdbx_seq_one_letter_code
_entity_poly.pdbx_strand_id
1 'polypeptide(L)'
;MPIAKRSLSSSDFPHGLKREPRYHRREILRVGAASAFGLTLPQWLSNRASHATALESIAPRADRCLVLFLNGGPSHLDMWDMKPQGPVDIRGEFNPIASTLVGEPVCEHLPRLAKNMHHVTLIRSMNHSVNNAHAAAVYAALTGHDRGELGGGAKPTDHPSPGSVLAKLRPSGGKSLPYIALPYKTKEGAGGPLQPGFLAGFMGPAYDPFWVLNDPNAPEFKVQNL
;
A
#
# COMPACT_ATOMS: atom_id res chain seq x y z
N MET A 1 0.06 51.74 -15.27
CA MET A 1 1.26 50.93 -15.64
C MET A 1 1.01 49.49 -15.21
N PRO A 2 0.81 48.56 -16.10
CA PRO A 2 0.59 47.13 -15.73
C PRO A 2 1.92 46.41 -15.61
N ILE A 3 2.09 45.66 -14.50
CA ILE A 3 3.25 44.83 -14.21
C ILE A 3 3.13 43.56 -15.07
N ALA A 4 4.10 43.38 -15.97
CA ALA A 4 4.19 42.23 -16.84
C ALA A 4 4.52 40.97 -16.01
N LYS A 5 3.65 39.95 -16.04
CA LYS A 5 3.95 38.60 -15.56
C LYS A 5 4.87 37.92 -16.55
N ARG A 6 6.13 37.74 -16.16
CA ARG A 6 7.09 36.89 -16.89
C ARG A 6 6.70 35.44 -16.67
N SER A 7 6.25 34.75 -17.71
CA SER A 7 6.12 33.29 -17.72
C SER A 7 7.52 32.68 -17.83
N LEU A 8 7.92 31.92 -16.82
CA LEU A 8 9.14 31.11 -16.87
C LEU A 8 8.88 29.89 -17.78
N SER A 9 9.74 29.73 -18.77
CA SER A 9 9.73 28.61 -19.70
C SER A 9 10.27 27.35 -19.01
N SER A 10 9.78 26.20 -19.42
CA SER A 10 10.13 24.86 -18.89
C SER A 10 11.59 24.42 -19.17
N SER A 11 12.42 25.29 -19.73
CA SER A 11 13.84 25.01 -20.07
C SER A 11 14.83 25.46 -19.00
N ASP A 12 14.41 26.10 -17.91
CA ASP A 12 15.33 26.72 -16.92
C ASP A 12 15.67 25.85 -15.72
N PHE A 13 15.30 24.57 -15.72
CA PHE A 13 15.73 23.65 -14.65
C PHE A 13 16.88 22.76 -15.12
N PRO A 14 18.07 22.83 -14.49
CA PRO A 14 19.15 21.93 -14.82
C PRO A 14 18.80 20.48 -14.44
N HIS A 15 18.85 19.61 -15.43
CA HIS A 15 18.73 18.17 -15.29
C HIS A 15 19.81 17.61 -14.36
N GLY A 16 19.41 16.83 -13.36
CA GLY A 16 20.27 15.82 -12.75
C GLY A 16 21.01 16.20 -11.47
N LEU A 17 20.32 16.67 -10.44
CA LEU A 17 20.84 16.56 -9.07
C LEU A 17 20.42 15.21 -8.49
N LYS A 18 21.31 14.19 -8.59
CA LYS A 18 21.28 13.03 -7.69
C LYS A 18 21.28 13.58 -6.26
N ARG A 19 20.20 13.36 -5.50
CA ARG A 19 20.18 13.66 -4.07
C ARG A 19 21.24 12.80 -3.41
N GLU A 20 22.37 13.41 -3.06
CA GLU A 20 23.35 12.80 -2.17
C GLU A 20 22.64 12.46 -0.84
N PRO A 21 22.87 11.28 -0.29
CA PRO A 21 22.30 10.92 1.01
C PRO A 21 22.84 11.89 2.05
N ARG A 22 22.00 12.80 2.55
CA ARG A 22 22.35 13.72 3.64
C ARG A 22 22.38 12.92 4.94
N TYR A 23 23.55 12.47 5.33
CA TYR A 23 23.74 11.89 6.66
C TYR A 23 23.60 12.98 7.72
N HIS A 24 22.72 12.79 8.69
CA HIS A 24 22.58 13.68 9.81
C HIS A 24 23.85 13.61 10.70
N ARG A 25 24.30 14.76 11.23
CA ARG A 25 25.47 14.82 12.13
C ARG A 25 25.40 13.82 13.28
N ARG A 26 24.18 13.53 13.79
CA ARG A 26 23.93 12.50 14.80
C ARG A 26 24.25 11.08 14.34
N GLU A 27 24.07 10.75 13.08
CA GLU A 27 24.39 9.42 12.54
C GLU A 27 25.90 9.24 12.43
N ILE A 28 26.60 10.28 11.99
CA ILE A 28 28.09 10.29 11.92
C ILE A 28 28.69 10.17 13.33
N LEU A 29 28.12 10.88 14.32
CA LEU A 29 28.56 10.79 15.71
C LEU A 29 28.28 9.41 16.35
N ARG A 30 27.17 8.78 16.01
CA ARG A 30 26.87 7.41 16.47
C ARG A 30 27.83 6.37 15.89
N VAL A 31 28.17 6.48 14.61
CA VAL A 31 29.16 5.60 13.97
C VAL A 31 30.57 5.84 14.55
N GLY A 32 30.97 7.11 14.78
CA GLY A 32 32.22 7.45 15.41
C GLY A 32 32.33 6.99 16.87
N ALA A 33 31.27 7.14 17.66
CA ALA A 33 31.20 6.65 19.03
C ALA A 33 31.24 5.11 19.11
N ALA A 34 30.60 4.40 18.20
CA ALA A 34 30.63 2.94 18.17
C ALA A 34 32.03 2.37 17.88
N SER A 35 32.84 3.06 17.05
CA SER A 35 34.22 2.66 16.79
C SER A 35 35.14 2.90 17.99
N ALA A 36 34.89 3.92 18.82
CA ALA A 36 35.63 4.16 20.06
C ALA A 36 35.41 3.06 21.12
N PHE A 37 34.30 2.33 21.05
CA PHE A 37 33.97 1.16 21.90
C PHE A 37 34.35 -0.18 21.27
N GLY A 38 35.18 -0.21 20.20
CA GLY A 38 35.64 -1.45 19.58
C GLY A 38 34.66 -2.14 18.65
N LEU A 39 33.49 -1.53 18.36
CA LEU A 39 32.53 -2.06 17.39
C LEU A 39 32.92 -1.59 15.99
N THR A 40 33.38 -2.51 15.17
CA THR A 40 33.68 -2.23 13.75
C THR A 40 32.41 -2.22 12.91
N LEU A 41 32.43 -1.50 11.79
CA LEU A 41 31.31 -1.47 10.83
C LEU A 41 30.86 -2.88 10.39
N PRO A 42 31.76 -3.86 10.13
CA PRO A 42 31.37 -5.24 9.87
C PRO A 42 30.58 -5.89 11.01
N GLN A 43 30.96 -5.67 12.26
CA GLN A 43 30.25 -6.21 13.42
C GLN A 43 28.85 -5.57 13.59
N TRP A 44 28.73 -4.28 13.31
CA TRP A 44 27.45 -3.60 13.32
C TRP A 44 26.51 -4.09 12.21
N LEU A 45 27.05 -4.33 11.00
CA LEU A 45 26.32 -4.89 9.86
C LEU A 45 25.96 -6.37 10.10
N SER A 46 26.85 -7.15 10.71
CA SER A 46 26.56 -8.57 11.05
C SER A 46 25.49 -8.68 12.14
N ASN A 47 25.47 -7.79 13.13
CA ASN A 47 24.42 -7.73 14.13
C ASN A 47 23.05 -7.37 13.52
N ARG A 48 23.01 -6.46 12.53
CA ARG A 48 21.78 -6.18 11.77
C ARG A 48 21.32 -7.39 10.95
N ALA A 49 22.24 -8.09 10.32
CA ALA A 49 21.94 -9.33 9.60
C ALA A 49 21.44 -10.43 10.55
N SER A 50 22.02 -10.55 11.74
CA SER A 50 21.58 -11.51 12.78
C SER A 50 20.18 -11.19 13.33
N HIS A 51 19.82 -9.92 13.43
CA HIS A 51 18.44 -9.50 13.78
C HIS A 51 17.45 -9.82 12.63
N ALA A 52 17.88 -9.72 11.37
CA ALA A 52 17.05 -10.13 10.23
C ALA A 52 16.84 -11.65 10.21
N THR A 53 17.90 -12.44 10.52
CA THR A 53 17.78 -13.91 10.62
C THR A 53 16.98 -14.38 11.85
N ALA A 54 16.95 -13.61 12.94
CA ALA A 54 16.09 -13.91 14.09
C ALA A 54 14.59 -13.75 13.75
N LEU A 55 14.24 -12.93 12.77
CA LEU A 55 12.88 -12.84 12.25
C LEU A 55 12.49 -14.02 11.35
N GLU A 56 13.46 -14.77 10.82
CA GLU A 56 13.20 -15.99 10.03
C GLU A 56 12.69 -17.17 10.87
N SER A 57 12.78 -17.10 12.20
CA SER A 57 12.32 -18.20 13.08
C SER A 57 10.82 -18.14 13.42
N ILE A 58 10.09 -17.11 13.00
CA ILE A 58 8.64 -17.03 13.21
C ILE A 58 7.99 -17.88 12.13
N ALA A 59 7.59 -19.09 12.46
CA ALA A 59 6.81 -19.92 11.55
C ALA A 59 5.57 -19.16 11.06
N PRO A 60 5.30 -19.15 9.75
CA PRO A 60 4.12 -18.46 9.22
C PRO A 60 2.86 -19.06 9.82
N ARG A 61 1.98 -18.21 10.35
CA ARG A 61 0.72 -18.63 10.99
C ARG A 61 -0.46 -18.57 10.05
N ALA A 62 -0.30 -17.90 8.90
CA ALA A 62 -1.37 -17.71 7.93
C ALA A 62 -1.08 -18.47 6.64
N ASP A 63 -2.03 -19.29 6.22
CA ASP A 63 -1.96 -20.03 4.96
C ASP A 63 -2.64 -19.28 3.81
N ARG A 64 -3.48 -18.31 4.13
CA ARG A 64 -4.26 -17.53 3.17
C ARG A 64 -4.30 -16.06 3.56
N CYS A 65 -4.39 -15.19 2.56
CA CYS A 65 -4.55 -13.76 2.75
C CYS A 65 -5.71 -13.26 1.89
N LEU A 66 -6.62 -12.52 2.50
CA LEU A 66 -7.69 -11.80 1.82
C LEU A 66 -7.41 -10.30 1.92
N VAL A 67 -7.24 -9.65 0.78
CA VAL A 67 -7.09 -8.19 0.71
C VAL A 67 -8.42 -7.58 0.31
N LEU A 68 -9.05 -6.85 1.21
CA LEU A 68 -10.24 -6.05 0.91
C LEU A 68 -9.80 -4.64 0.54
N PHE A 69 -9.64 -4.38 -0.74
CA PHE A 69 -9.21 -3.08 -1.24
C PHE A 69 -10.43 -2.17 -1.44
N LEU A 70 -10.51 -1.12 -0.62
CA LEU A 70 -11.60 -0.14 -0.68
C LEU A 70 -11.28 0.90 -1.76
N ASN A 71 -11.58 0.55 -3.01
CA ASN A 71 -11.37 1.45 -4.14
C ASN A 71 -12.27 2.69 -4.03
N GLY A 72 -11.75 3.85 -4.45
CA GLY A 72 -12.44 5.12 -4.31
C GLY A 72 -12.07 5.90 -3.05
N GLY A 73 -11.29 5.30 -2.14
CA GLY A 73 -10.70 6.00 -0.99
C GLY A 73 -11.71 6.53 0.03
N PRO A 74 -12.53 5.66 0.66
CA PRO A 74 -13.41 6.12 1.73
C PRO A 74 -12.60 6.79 2.84
N SER A 75 -13.12 7.89 3.38
CA SER A 75 -12.45 8.70 4.38
C SER A 75 -12.20 7.89 5.66
N HIS A 76 -10.97 7.86 6.14
CA HIS A 76 -10.63 7.23 7.41
C HIS A 76 -11.29 7.93 8.61
N LEU A 77 -11.60 9.24 8.48
CA LEU A 77 -12.33 10.02 9.48
C LEU A 77 -13.77 9.51 9.65
N ASP A 78 -14.33 8.91 8.60
CA ASP A 78 -15.68 8.38 8.59
C ASP A 78 -15.74 6.88 8.91
N MET A 79 -14.61 6.26 9.24
CA MET A 79 -14.52 4.82 9.48
C MET A 79 -13.95 4.47 10.85
N TRP A 80 -12.64 4.57 11.03
CA TRP A 80 -11.90 4.09 12.22
C TRP A 80 -10.86 5.06 12.79
N ASP A 81 -10.77 6.27 12.25
CA ASP A 81 -9.92 7.34 12.79
C ASP A 81 -10.72 8.65 12.95
N MET A 82 -11.87 8.55 13.57
CA MET A 82 -12.93 9.58 13.59
C MET A 82 -12.57 10.84 14.35
N LYS A 83 -11.53 10.80 15.21
CA LYS A 83 -11.06 11.92 16.04
C LYS A 83 -12.19 12.63 16.81
N PRO A 84 -12.98 11.93 17.63
CA PRO A 84 -14.18 12.48 18.28
C PRO A 84 -13.91 13.68 19.18
N GLN A 85 -12.67 13.80 19.68
CA GLN A 85 -12.22 14.95 20.48
C GLN A 85 -11.66 16.11 19.65
N GLY A 86 -11.60 15.93 18.32
CA GLY A 86 -11.10 16.94 17.39
C GLY A 86 -12.09 18.10 17.18
N PRO A 87 -11.62 19.24 16.63
CA PRO A 87 -12.47 20.34 16.20
C PRO A 87 -13.51 19.88 15.16
N VAL A 88 -14.63 20.62 15.05
CA VAL A 88 -15.75 20.28 14.15
C VAL A 88 -15.35 20.19 12.68
N ASP A 89 -14.38 20.99 12.28
CA ASP A 89 -13.82 21.03 10.92
C ASP A 89 -12.87 19.89 10.58
N ILE A 90 -12.47 19.09 11.58
CA ILE A 90 -11.57 17.94 11.41
C ILE A 90 -12.30 16.62 11.62
N ARG A 91 -13.22 16.54 12.59
CA ARG A 91 -13.97 15.32 12.86
C ARG A 91 -15.01 15.05 11.77
N GLY A 92 -15.27 13.76 11.47
CA GLY A 92 -16.32 13.36 10.55
C GLY A 92 -17.73 13.66 11.06
N GLU A 93 -18.72 13.56 10.20
CA GLU A 93 -20.15 13.80 10.51
C GLU A 93 -20.78 12.66 11.32
N PHE A 94 -20.23 11.45 11.22
CA PHE A 94 -20.80 10.26 11.86
C PHE A 94 -20.41 10.15 13.33
N ASN A 95 -21.24 9.45 14.11
CA ASN A 95 -21.00 9.24 15.52
C ASN A 95 -20.07 8.04 15.75
N PRO A 96 -19.14 8.14 16.72
CA PRO A 96 -18.32 7.02 17.14
C PRO A 96 -19.14 6.07 18.05
N ILE A 97 -19.06 4.77 17.77
CA ILE A 97 -19.56 3.72 18.66
C ILE A 97 -18.42 2.96 19.34
N ALA A 98 -18.65 2.49 20.54
CA ALA A 98 -17.69 1.67 21.28
C ALA A 98 -17.39 0.37 20.50
N SER A 99 -16.14 -0.06 20.56
CA SER A 99 -15.70 -1.31 19.95
C SER A 99 -15.15 -2.28 21.00
N THR A 100 -14.87 -3.52 20.60
CA THR A 100 -14.21 -4.52 21.46
C THR A 100 -12.72 -4.21 21.70
N LEU A 101 -12.14 -3.27 20.97
CA LEU A 101 -10.81 -2.73 21.22
C LEU A 101 -10.96 -1.47 22.10
N VAL A 102 -10.57 -1.57 23.36
CA VAL A 102 -10.74 -0.50 24.34
C VAL A 102 -10.03 0.78 23.90
N GLY A 103 -10.75 1.90 23.92
CA GLY A 103 -10.22 3.21 23.52
C GLY A 103 -10.24 3.48 22.01
N GLU A 104 -10.65 2.52 21.19
CA GLU A 104 -10.66 2.63 19.73
C GLU A 104 -12.11 2.55 19.18
N PRO A 105 -12.83 3.68 19.16
CA PRO A 105 -14.17 3.72 18.59
C PRO A 105 -14.12 3.60 17.07
N VAL A 106 -15.22 3.12 16.50
CA VAL A 106 -15.43 3.07 15.05
C VAL A 106 -16.74 3.75 14.68
N CYS A 107 -16.93 4.05 13.40
CA CYS A 107 -18.14 4.66 12.89
C CYS A 107 -19.40 3.83 13.22
N GLU A 108 -20.50 4.52 13.55
CA GLU A 108 -21.81 3.91 13.83
C GLU A 108 -22.35 3.04 12.70
N HIS A 109 -21.91 3.28 11.46
CA HIS A 109 -22.26 2.46 10.30
C HIS A 109 -21.46 1.15 10.20
N LEU A 110 -20.53 0.91 11.13
CA LEU A 110 -19.68 -0.29 11.15
C LEU A 110 -19.92 -1.18 12.41
N PRO A 111 -21.17 -1.49 12.78
CA PRO A 111 -21.46 -2.17 14.05
C PRO A 111 -20.95 -3.63 14.09
N ARG A 112 -20.79 -4.27 12.93
CA ARG A 112 -20.20 -5.61 12.84
C ARG A 112 -18.70 -5.58 13.01
N LEU A 113 -18.04 -4.54 12.48
CA LEU A 113 -16.62 -4.32 12.69
C LEU A 113 -16.34 -4.00 14.16
N ALA A 114 -17.15 -3.15 14.80
CA ALA A 114 -17.03 -2.81 16.22
C ALA A 114 -16.94 -4.06 17.12
N LYS A 115 -17.73 -5.08 16.83
CA LYS A 115 -17.73 -6.37 17.56
C LYS A 115 -16.49 -7.23 17.33
N ASN A 116 -15.73 -6.98 16.27
CA ASN A 116 -14.57 -7.77 15.87
C ASN A 116 -13.25 -7.01 15.96
N MET A 117 -13.25 -5.81 16.52
CA MET A 117 -12.05 -4.96 16.59
C MET A 117 -10.91 -5.58 17.38
N HIS A 118 -11.17 -6.49 18.32
CA HIS A 118 -10.14 -7.23 19.05
C HIS A 118 -9.29 -8.16 18.16
N HIS A 119 -9.71 -8.42 16.93
CA HIS A 119 -8.94 -9.13 15.89
C HIS A 119 -8.24 -8.18 14.91
N VAL A 120 -8.39 -6.88 15.06
CA VAL A 120 -7.92 -5.87 14.09
C VAL A 120 -6.72 -5.11 14.65
N THR A 121 -5.72 -4.91 13.80
CA THR A 121 -4.64 -3.97 14.04
C THR A 121 -4.84 -2.74 13.16
N LEU A 122 -4.95 -1.56 13.77
CA LEU A 122 -5.07 -0.29 13.06
C LEU A 122 -3.69 0.32 12.83
N ILE A 123 -3.34 0.59 11.59
CA ILE A 123 -2.11 1.30 11.21
C ILE A 123 -2.48 2.66 10.66
N ARG A 124 -2.52 3.68 11.54
CA ARG A 124 -2.92 5.05 11.19
C ARG A 124 -1.80 5.92 10.62
N SER A 125 -0.57 5.43 10.63
CA SER A 125 0.62 6.13 10.14
C SER A 125 0.92 5.91 8.66
N MET A 126 0.09 5.15 7.95
CA MET A 126 0.28 4.89 6.52
C MET A 126 0.05 6.18 5.72
N ASN A 127 1.00 6.50 4.87
CA ASN A 127 0.94 7.65 3.96
C ASN A 127 1.73 7.36 2.68
N HIS A 128 1.53 8.15 1.66
CA HIS A 128 2.30 8.15 0.41
C HIS A 128 2.46 9.58 -0.11
N SER A 129 3.34 9.77 -1.09
CA SER A 129 3.68 11.07 -1.67
C SER A 129 2.74 11.53 -2.79
N VAL A 130 1.85 10.66 -3.27
CA VAL A 130 0.96 10.95 -4.40
C VAL A 130 -0.20 11.83 -3.92
N ASN A 131 -0.39 13.01 -4.56
CA ASN A 131 -1.41 13.97 -4.14
C ASN A 131 -2.71 13.88 -4.94
N ASN A 132 -2.65 13.66 -6.26
CA ASN A 132 -3.81 13.86 -7.12
C ASN A 132 -4.01 12.81 -8.22
N ALA A 133 -3.09 11.90 -8.43
CA ALA A 133 -3.22 10.86 -9.46
C ALA A 133 -3.75 9.55 -8.88
N HIS A 134 -5.03 9.24 -9.09
CA HIS A 134 -5.68 8.02 -8.57
C HIS A 134 -4.92 6.73 -8.90
N ALA A 135 -4.51 6.54 -10.15
CA ALA A 135 -3.77 5.36 -10.56
C ALA A 135 -2.42 5.22 -9.85
N ALA A 136 -1.70 6.34 -9.64
CA ALA A 136 -0.44 6.33 -8.91
C ALA A 136 -0.64 6.03 -7.42
N ALA A 137 -1.72 6.55 -6.82
CA ALA A 137 -2.07 6.26 -5.42
C ALA A 137 -2.44 4.79 -5.20
N VAL A 138 -3.24 4.21 -6.10
CA VAL A 138 -3.58 2.77 -6.06
C VAL A 138 -2.33 1.92 -6.21
N TYR A 139 -1.44 2.28 -7.13
CA TYR A 139 -0.17 1.59 -7.32
C TYR A 139 0.71 1.62 -6.06
N ALA A 140 0.87 2.81 -5.45
CA ALA A 140 1.63 2.96 -4.21
C ALA A 140 1.02 2.15 -3.06
N ALA A 141 -0.31 2.19 -2.90
CA ALA A 141 -1.02 1.47 -1.85
C ALA A 141 -0.88 -0.05 -1.96
N LEU A 142 -0.94 -0.60 -3.18
CA LEU A 142 -0.91 -2.05 -3.41
C LEU A 142 0.51 -2.62 -3.53
N THR A 143 1.47 -1.85 -4.05
CA THR A 143 2.82 -2.37 -4.30
C THR A 143 3.87 -1.88 -3.32
N GLY A 144 3.60 -0.80 -2.59
CA GLY A 144 4.58 -0.11 -1.75
C GLY A 144 5.60 0.70 -2.55
N HIS A 145 5.42 0.83 -3.86
CA HIS A 145 6.35 1.56 -4.74
C HIS A 145 5.70 2.85 -5.25
N ASP A 146 6.49 3.92 -5.23
CA ASP A 146 6.08 5.22 -5.74
C ASP A 146 6.54 5.39 -7.19
N ARG A 147 5.63 5.83 -8.05
CA ARG A 147 5.93 6.23 -9.44
C ARG A 147 5.69 7.72 -9.69
N GLY A 148 5.62 8.52 -8.62
CA GLY A 148 5.26 9.94 -8.66
C GLY A 148 3.80 10.12 -9.05
N GLU A 149 3.48 11.27 -9.64
CA GLU A 149 2.13 11.62 -10.13
C GLU A 149 1.86 11.05 -11.54
N LEU A 150 2.58 10.02 -11.96
CA LEU A 150 2.36 9.39 -13.26
C LEU A 150 1.06 8.59 -13.24
N GLY A 151 0.03 9.18 -13.82
CA GLY A 151 -1.25 8.52 -14.07
C GLY A 151 -1.14 7.42 -15.13
N GLY A 152 -2.29 6.99 -15.59
CA GLY A 152 -2.44 5.96 -16.63
C GLY A 152 -2.48 4.54 -16.09
N GLY A 153 -2.75 3.61 -16.98
CA GLY A 153 -3.00 2.21 -16.66
C GLY A 153 -1.78 1.41 -16.21
N ALA A 154 -2.05 0.16 -15.91
CA ALA A 154 -1.03 -0.84 -15.60
C ALA A 154 -0.06 -1.03 -16.78
N LYS A 155 1.23 -1.20 -16.46
CA LYS A 155 2.32 -1.37 -17.44
C LYS A 155 3.08 -2.67 -17.15
N PRO A 156 3.66 -3.30 -18.18
CA PRO A 156 4.52 -4.47 -17.98
C PRO A 156 5.77 -4.19 -17.14
N THR A 157 6.14 -2.93 -16.98
CA THR A 157 7.29 -2.49 -16.18
C THR A 157 6.93 -2.15 -14.73
N ASP A 158 5.65 -2.22 -14.35
CA ASP A 158 5.21 -1.95 -12.99
C ASP A 158 5.77 -3.00 -12.00
N HIS A 159 5.90 -2.63 -10.75
CA HIS A 159 6.17 -3.60 -9.70
C HIS A 159 4.95 -4.52 -9.51
N PRO A 160 5.21 -5.80 -9.20
CA PRO A 160 4.14 -6.78 -9.06
C PRO A 160 3.28 -6.53 -7.82
N SER A 161 2.03 -6.94 -7.91
CA SER A 161 1.14 -7.03 -6.74
C SER A 161 1.66 -8.05 -5.71
N PRO A 162 1.30 -7.94 -4.42
CA PRO A 162 1.65 -8.93 -3.41
C PRO A 162 1.16 -10.34 -3.76
N GLY A 163 -0.02 -10.46 -4.40
CA GLY A 163 -0.56 -11.74 -4.86
C GLY A 163 0.28 -12.39 -5.95
N SER A 164 0.78 -11.59 -6.89
CA SER A 164 1.69 -12.07 -7.95
C SER A 164 3.05 -12.52 -7.38
N VAL A 165 3.58 -11.78 -6.41
CA VAL A 165 4.81 -12.19 -5.70
C VAL A 165 4.60 -13.52 -4.99
N LEU A 166 3.47 -13.68 -4.29
CA LEU A 166 3.12 -14.92 -3.60
C LEU A 166 2.97 -16.08 -4.58
N ALA A 167 2.32 -15.87 -5.72
CA ALA A 167 2.14 -16.88 -6.76
C ALA A 167 3.49 -17.41 -7.29
N LYS A 168 4.49 -16.55 -7.39
CA LYS A 168 5.86 -16.94 -7.78
C LYS A 168 6.61 -17.68 -6.67
N LEU A 169 6.53 -17.18 -5.43
CA LEU A 169 7.29 -17.75 -4.31
C LEU A 169 6.69 -19.03 -3.76
N ARG A 170 5.37 -19.22 -3.90
CA ARG A 170 4.64 -20.40 -3.42
C ARG A 170 3.72 -20.95 -4.53
N PRO A 171 4.29 -21.55 -5.58
CA PRO A 171 3.48 -22.14 -6.62
C PRO A 171 2.65 -23.29 -6.04
N SER A 172 1.38 -23.33 -6.37
CA SER A 172 0.41 -24.30 -5.83
C SER A 172 0.61 -25.75 -6.33
N GLY A 173 1.51 -25.96 -7.25
CA GLY A 173 1.69 -27.24 -7.92
C GLY A 173 0.45 -27.71 -8.71
N GLY A 174 -0.38 -26.78 -9.16
CA GLY A 174 -1.62 -27.06 -9.91
C GLY A 174 -2.82 -27.46 -9.06
N LYS A 175 -2.70 -27.48 -7.72
CA LYS A 175 -3.79 -27.90 -6.82
C LYS A 175 -4.79 -26.78 -6.49
N SER A 176 -4.40 -25.52 -6.65
CA SER A 176 -5.24 -24.35 -6.39
C SER A 176 -4.73 -23.14 -7.15
N LEU A 177 -5.57 -22.14 -7.31
CA LEU A 177 -5.17 -20.86 -7.87
C LEU A 177 -4.45 -20.05 -6.79
N PRO A 178 -3.18 -19.65 -7.00
CA PRO A 178 -2.38 -18.97 -5.97
C PRO A 178 -2.80 -17.52 -5.75
N TYR A 179 -3.37 -16.89 -6.77
CA TYR A 179 -3.82 -15.49 -6.73
C TYR A 179 -5.14 -15.33 -7.50
N ILE A 180 -6.16 -14.84 -6.82
CA ILE A 180 -7.49 -14.58 -7.39
C ILE A 180 -7.84 -13.12 -7.12
N ALA A 181 -8.40 -12.44 -8.11
CA ALA A 181 -8.96 -11.11 -7.99
C ALA A 181 -10.44 -11.10 -8.42
N LEU A 182 -11.28 -10.42 -7.66
CA LEU A 182 -12.74 -10.34 -7.87
C LEU A 182 -13.24 -8.97 -7.40
N PRO A 183 -14.46 -8.54 -7.74
CA PRO A 183 -15.42 -9.15 -8.70
C PRO A 183 -15.29 -8.57 -10.11
N TYR A 184 -14.41 -7.58 -10.31
CA TYR A 184 -14.22 -6.90 -11.61
C TYR A 184 -12.81 -6.35 -11.74
N LYS A 185 -12.41 -6.08 -12.98
CA LYS A 185 -11.13 -5.40 -13.27
C LYS A 185 -11.28 -3.91 -13.01
N THR A 186 -10.65 -3.42 -11.96
CA THR A 186 -10.69 -2.02 -11.59
C THR A 186 -10.05 -1.15 -12.67
N LYS A 187 -10.74 -0.11 -13.08
CA LYS A 187 -10.30 0.82 -14.13
C LYS A 187 -10.24 2.24 -13.59
N GLU A 188 -9.45 3.09 -14.22
CA GLU A 188 -9.41 4.51 -13.91
C GLU A 188 -10.57 5.21 -14.62
N GLY A 189 -11.60 5.59 -13.86
CA GLY A 189 -12.83 6.16 -14.40
C GLY A 189 -13.66 5.19 -15.25
N ALA A 190 -14.75 5.68 -15.82
CA ALA A 190 -15.62 4.92 -16.69
C ALA A 190 -14.94 4.66 -18.05
N GLY A 191 -14.58 3.41 -18.31
CA GLY A 191 -13.95 3.02 -19.58
C GLY A 191 -12.45 3.30 -19.67
N GLY A 192 -11.80 3.78 -18.62
CA GLY A 192 -10.37 4.01 -18.58
C GLY A 192 -9.53 2.73 -18.58
N PRO A 193 -8.20 2.84 -18.58
CA PRO A 193 -7.30 1.70 -18.53
C PRO A 193 -7.39 0.97 -17.19
N LEU A 194 -6.95 -0.30 -17.17
CA LEU A 194 -6.84 -1.09 -15.95
C LEU A 194 -5.93 -0.39 -14.95
N GLN A 195 -6.38 -0.24 -13.71
CA GLN A 195 -5.57 0.37 -12.66
C GLN A 195 -4.31 -0.47 -12.38
N PRO A 196 -3.17 0.18 -12.11
CA PRO A 196 -1.93 -0.51 -11.75
C PRO A 196 -1.98 -1.06 -10.33
N GLY A 197 -1.06 -1.97 -10.02
CA GLY A 197 -0.93 -2.56 -8.68
C GLY A 197 -1.66 -3.89 -8.50
N PHE A 198 -2.46 -4.34 -9.47
CA PHE A 198 -3.16 -5.64 -9.43
C PHE A 198 -2.43 -6.73 -10.21
N LEU A 199 -1.59 -6.38 -11.17
CA LEU A 199 -0.93 -7.32 -12.07
C LEU A 199 0.48 -7.69 -11.61
N ALA A 200 1.06 -8.64 -12.34
CA ALA A 200 2.41 -9.12 -12.10
C ALA A 200 3.53 -8.18 -12.59
N GLY A 201 3.18 -7.18 -13.43
CA GLY A 201 4.14 -6.21 -13.94
C GLY A 201 5.37 -6.88 -14.58
N PHE A 202 6.57 -6.48 -14.14
CA PHE A 202 7.82 -7.01 -14.72
C PHE A 202 8.05 -8.51 -14.49
N MET A 203 7.26 -9.15 -13.63
CA MET A 203 7.34 -10.61 -13.46
C MET A 203 6.67 -11.40 -14.57
N GLY A 204 5.87 -10.74 -15.40
CA GLY A 204 5.20 -11.31 -16.56
C GLY A 204 3.81 -11.90 -16.26
N PRO A 205 2.98 -12.06 -17.31
CA PRO A 205 1.54 -12.37 -17.19
C PRO A 205 1.25 -13.77 -16.61
N ALA A 206 2.23 -14.67 -16.53
CA ALA A 206 2.07 -15.98 -15.90
C ALA A 206 1.74 -15.89 -14.39
N TYR A 207 1.99 -14.75 -13.77
CA TYR A 207 1.72 -14.49 -12.36
C TYR A 207 0.61 -13.46 -12.15
N ASP A 208 -0.13 -13.10 -13.20
CA ASP A 208 -1.32 -12.27 -13.07
C ASP A 208 -2.42 -12.99 -12.28
N PRO A 209 -3.35 -12.25 -11.65
CA PRO A 209 -4.46 -12.86 -10.95
C PRO A 209 -5.39 -13.62 -11.89
N PHE A 210 -5.92 -14.73 -11.40
CA PHE A 210 -7.10 -15.32 -11.99
C PHE A 210 -8.32 -14.43 -11.67
N TRP A 211 -8.97 -13.90 -12.69
CA TRP A 211 -10.08 -12.98 -12.51
C TRP A 211 -11.41 -13.73 -12.43
N VAL A 212 -12.09 -13.62 -11.29
CA VAL A 212 -13.49 -14.02 -11.15
C VAL A 212 -14.34 -12.78 -11.35
N LEU A 213 -15.02 -12.72 -12.46
CA LEU A 213 -15.78 -11.56 -12.91
C LEU A 213 -17.28 -11.82 -12.77
N ASN A 214 -18.08 -10.75 -12.76
CA ASN A 214 -19.52 -10.75 -12.61
C ASN A 214 -20.01 -10.97 -11.16
N ASP A 215 -21.31 -10.81 -10.98
CA ASP A 215 -21.98 -10.97 -9.69
C ASP A 215 -22.19 -12.45 -9.39
N PRO A 216 -21.62 -12.98 -8.29
CA PRO A 216 -21.82 -14.37 -7.90
C PRO A 216 -23.26 -14.69 -7.47
N ASN A 217 -24.11 -13.69 -7.24
CA ASN A 217 -25.53 -13.89 -6.95
C ASN A 217 -26.39 -13.98 -8.22
N ALA A 218 -25.84 -13.69 -9.39
CA ALA A 218 -26.59 -13.82 -10.65
C ALA A 218 -26.88 -15.28 -10.96
N PRO A 219 -28.11 -15.63 -11.39
CA PRO A 219 -28.49 -17.01 -11.66
C PRO A 219 -27.63 -17.73 -12.69
N GLU A 220 -27.09 -16.97 -13.65
CA GLU A 220 -26.21 -17.45 -14.73
C GLU A 220 -24.70 -17.35 -14.38
N PHE A 221 -24.37 -17.03 -13.12
CA PHE A 221 -22.97 -16.89 -12.72
C PHE A 221 -22.19 -18.17 -12.97
N LYS A 222 -21.10 -18.03 -13.71
CA LYS A 222 -20.14 -19.10 -13.96
C LYS A 222 -18.72 -18.54 -13.85
N VAL A 223 -17.84 -19.28 -13.23
CA VAL A 223 -16.42 -18.97 -13.24
C VAL A 223 -15.85 -19.46 -14.57
N GLN A 224 -15.37 -18.53 -15.39
CA GLN A 224 -14.80 -18.85 -16.69
C GLN A 224 -13.41 -19.45 -16.55
N ASN A 225 -13.09 -20.45 -17.34
CA ASN A 225 -11.75 -21.09 -17.40
C ASN A 225 -11.32 -21.80 -16.09
N LEU A 226 -12.25 -22.35 -15.34
CA LEU A 226 -12.00 -23.35 -14.30
C LEU A 226 -12.21 -24.75 -14.85
#